data_ea6555446fed94cb014a35ebbc08bb8a
#
_entry.id   ea6555446fed94cb014a35ebbc08bb8a
#
_cell.length_a   1.000
_cell.length_b   1.000
_cell.length_c   1.000
_cell.angle_alpha   90.00
_cell.angle_beta   90.00
_cell.angle_gamma   90.00
#
_symmetry.space_group_name_H-M   'P 1'
#
loop_
_entity.id
_entity.type
_entity.pdbx_description
1 polymer ?
#
loop_
_entity_poly.entity_id
_entity_poly.type
_entity_poly.pdbx_seq_one_letter_code
_entity_poly.pdbx_strand_id
1 'polypeptide(L)'
;WETTKTKMRQYITFASSVILTVGFAVYSWYYIPVIDFTDYKKGTEIVSQSEYWNLSEEERETRAALPMLGADNKPNPDLTKGNWAVISLYDLPEDNVLFWTTFMVNFRILKMQGYEVVVLTSAPESQMNEKIQMFAELPFLCSEEALEEMREALYITSRTTAISLNRNNGGVTFLTDGVITRKRVAKDYPEISYVFKY
;
A
#
# COMPACT_ATOMS: atom_id res chain seq x y z
N TRP A 1 -3.66 54.82 9.99
CA TRP A 1 -3.72 54.14 8.69
C TRP A 1 -2.63 53.07 8.51
N GLU A 2 -1.44 53.28 9.02
CA GLU A 2 -0.35 52.26 9.04
C GLU A 2 -0.69 51.04 9.90
N THR A 3 -1.31 51.28 11.07
CA THR A 3 -1.71 50.16 11.97
C THR A 3 -2.75 49.23 11.35
N THR A 4 -3.63 49.76 10.51
CA THR A 4 -4.65 48.96 9.81
C THR A 4 -4.05 48.09 8.69
N LYS A 5 -3.06 48.66 7.95
CA LYS A 5 -2.31 47.87 6.94
C LYS A 5 -1.49 46.73 7.57
N THR A 6 -0.89 46.95 8.72
CA THR A 6 -0.12 45.95 9.44
C THR A 6 -1.03 44.81 9.93
N LYS A 7 -2.16 45.12 10.52
CA LYS A 7 -3.16 44.12 10.95
C LYS A 7 -3.69 43.31 9.75
N MET A 8 -4.01 43.96 8.65
CA MET A 8 -4.48 43.30 7.44
C MET A 8 -3.42 42.32 6.87
N ARG A 9 -2.14 42.70 6.85
CA ARG A 9 -1.04 41.78 6.47
C ARG A 9 -0.95 40.59 7.41
N GLN A 10 -1.05 40.80 8.72
CA GLN A 10 -1.03 39.72 9.69
C GLN A 10 -2.20 38.74 9.48
N TYR A 11 -3.41 39.22 9.23
CA TYR A 11 -4.56 38.35 8.93
C TYR A 11 -4.36 37.56 7.62
N ILE A 12 -3.83 38.18 6.58
CA ILE A 12 -3.54 37.50 5.31
C ILE A 12 -2.50 36.39 5.53
N THR A 13 -1.42 36.69 6.24
CA THR A 13 -0.36 35.71 6.53
C THR A 13 -0.90 34.54 7.37
N PHE A 14 -1.69 34.82 8.39
CA PHE A 14 -2.33 33.80 9.21
C PHE A 14 -3.28 32.92 8.39
N ALA A 15 -4.17 33.54 7.60
CA ALA A 15 -5.11 32.81 6.75
C ALA A 15 -4.38 31.93 5.71
N SER A 16 -3.32 32.44 5.09
CA SER A 16 -2.51 31.68 4.15
C SER A 16 -1.83 30.48 4.82
N SER A 17 -1.29 30.68 6.03
CA SER A 17 -0.69 29.59 6.80
C SER A 17 -1.69 28.49 7.15
N VAL A 18 -2.89 28.85 7.58
CA VAL A 18 -3.95 27.90 7.89
C VAL A 18 -4.37 27.13 6.63
N ILE A 19 -4.58 27.81 5.51
CA ILE A 19 -4.95 27.16 4.24
C ILE A 19 -3.88 26.19 3.78
N LEU A 20 -2.61 26.56 3.84
CA LEU A 20 -1.50 25.69 3.47
C LEU A 20 -1.41 24.47 4.40
N THR A 21 -1.54 24.66 5.71
CA THR A 21 -1.49 23.57 6.69
C THR A 21 -2.63 22.58 6.49
N VAL A 22 -3.87 23.08 6.35
CA VAL A 22 -5.04 22.24 6.10
C VAL A 22 -4.92 21.53 4.74
N GLY A 23 -4.50 22.26 3.69
CA GLY A 23 -4.30 21.70 2.37
C GLY A 23 -3.26 20.58 2.37
N PHE A 24 -2.13 20.78 3.08
CA PHE A 24 -1.11 19.75 3.23
C PHE A 24 -1.60 18.55 4.05
N ALA A 25 -2.36 18.76 5.11
CA ALA A 25 -2.95 17.70 5.92
C ALA A 25 -3.93 16.86 5.09
N VAL A 26 -4.81 17.50 4.32
CA VAL A 26 -5.74 16.83 3.41
C VAL A 26 -4.98 16.05 2.32
N TYR A 27 -3.98 16.67 1.71
CA TYR A 27 -3.13 16.00 0.72
C TYR A 27 -2.46 14.75 1.30
N SER A 28 -1.84 14.86 2.49
CA SER A 28 -1.15 13.74 3.14
C SER A 28 -2.10 12.63 3.60
N TRP A 29 -3.38 12.94 3.79
CA TRP A 29 -4.42 11.95 4.11
C TRP A 29 -4.82 11.12 2.89
N TYR A 30 -4.95 11.77 1.72
CA TYR A 30 -5.42 11.12 0.50
C TYR A 30 -4.32 10.55 -0.38
N TYR A 31 -3.08 11.03 -0.25
CA TYR A 31 -1.94 10.66 -1.08
C TYR A 31 -0.78 10.14 -0.24
N ILE A 32 0.16 9.50 -0.92
CA ILE A 32 1.44 9.15 -0.30
C ILE A 32 2.18 10.45 0.02
N PRO A 33 2.70 10.62 1.25
CA PRO A 33 3.45 11.82 1.62
C PRO A 33 4.62 12.05 0.67
N VAL A 34 4.90 13.31 0.35
CA VAL A 34 6.05 13.72 -0.48
C VAL A 34 7.37 13.25 0.14
N ILE A 35 7.44 13.25 1.48
CA ILE A 35 8.58 12.71 2.23
C ILE A 35 8.08 11.49 3.01
N ASP A 36 8.64 10.35 2.71
CA ASP A 36 8.37 9.09 3.39
C ASP A 36 9.45 8.86 4.47
N PHE A 37 9.05 8.98 5.73
CA PHE A 37 9.91 8.75 6.90
C PHE A 37 9.82 7.32 7.43
N THR A 38 9.13 6.42 6.72
CA THR A 38 9.04 5.02 7.14
C THR A 38 10.30 4.25 6.78
N ASP A 39 10.51 3.11 7.42
CA ASP A 39 11.61 2.19 7.09
C ASP A 39 11.48 1.65 5.66
N TYR A 40 10.27 1.70 5.09
CA TYR A 40 9.95 1.19 3.74
C TYR A 40 9.90 2.32 2.70
N LYS A 41 10.75 3.32 2.77
CA LYS A 41 10.84 4.40 1.78
C LYS A 41 11.35 3.89 0.42
N LYS A 42 11.15 4.67 -0.63
CA LYS A 42 11.72 4.35 -1.95
C LYS A 42 13.24 4.22 -1.86
N GLY A 43 13.78 3.16 -2.42
CA GLY A 43 15.20 2.82 -2.38
C GLY A 43 15.57 1.87 -1.23
N THR A 44 14.67 1.59 -0.28
CA THR A 44 14.91 0.59 0.77
C THR A 44 14.96 -0.80 0.14
N GLU A 45 15.97 -1.56 0.50
CA GLU A 45 16.15 -2.97 0.14
C GLU A 45 15.45 -3.85 1.19
N ILE A 46 14.56 -4.73 0.74
CA ILE A 46 13.93 -5.73 1.60
C ILE A 46 14.85 -6.93 1.71
N VAL A 47 15.23 -7.25 2.93
CA VAL A 47 16.08 -8.40 3.26
C VAL A 47 15.32 -9.44 4.09
N SER A 48 15.86 -10.62 4.20
CA SER A 48 15.30 -11.65 5.08
C SER A 48 15.34 -11.21 6.54
N GLN A 49 14.43 -11.73 7.37
CA GLN A 49 14.40 -11.39 8.79
C GLN A 49 15.67 -11.80 9.53
N SER A 50 16.26 -12.94 9.14
CA SER A 50 17.53 -13.41 9.70
C SER A 50 18.71 -12.51 9.34
N GLU A 51 18.74 -11.98 8.13
CA GLU A 51 19.75 -11.04 7.68
C GLU A 51 19.59 -9.68 8.40
N TYR A 52 18.38 -9.16 8.50
CA TYR A 52 18.10 -7.89 9.15
C TYR A 52 18.63 -7.80 10.59
N TRP A 53 18.52 -8.89 11.36
CA TRP A 53 19.03 -8.92 12.74
C TRP A 53 20.56 -8.79 12.85
N ASN A 54 21.28 -9.11 11.77
CA ASN A 54 22.72 -9.04 11.71
C ASN A 54 23.26 -7.73 11.11
N LEU A 55 22.36 -6.82 10.66
CA LEU A 55 22.76 -5.54 10.07
C LEU A 55 23.21 -4.55 11.16
N SER A 56 24.21 -3.75 10.82
CA SER A 56 24.61 -2.57 11.58
C SER A 56 23.52 -1.47 11.55
N GLU A 57 23.61 -0.48 12.44
CA GLU A 57 22.66 0.65 12.46
C GLU A 57 22.69 1.44 11.13
N GLU A 58 23.87 1.61 10.54
CA GLU A 58 24.04 2.31 9.26
C GLU A 58 23.35 1.55 8.11
N GLU A 59 23.46 0.24 8.07
CA GLU A 59 22.82 -0.59 7.04
C GLU A 59 21.29 -0.60 7.18
N ARG A 60 20.74 -0.51 8.40
CA ARG A 60 19.30 -0.42 8.66
C ARG A 60 18.66 0.88 8.17
N GLU A 61 19.42 1.91 7.83
CA GLU A 61 18.90 3.12 7.20
C GLU A 61 18.40 2.87 5.76
N THR A 62 18.93 1.86 5.09
CA THR A 62 18.64 1.54 3.68
C THR A 62 18.05 0.14 3.48
N ARG A 63 18.03 -0.69 4.51
CA ARG A 63 17.52 -2.06 4.48
C ARG A 63 16.47 -2.29 5.54
N ALA A 64 15.43 -3.05 5.19
CA ALA A 64 14.36 -3.37 6.12
C ALA A 64 13.92 -4.84 5.96
N ALA A 65 13.47 -5.46 7.05
CA ALA A 65 12.75 -6.72 6.96
C ALA A 65 11.25 -6.47 6.85
N LEU A 66 10.57 -7.23 6.00
CA LEU A 66 9.12 -7.20 5.91
C LEU A 66 8.54 -8.44 6.62
N PRO A 67 8.14 -8.32 7.90
CA PRO A 67 7.57 -9.42 8.64
C PRO A 67 6.19 -9.78 8.08
N MET A 68 6.05 -11.03 7.63
CA MET A 68 4.79 -11.59 7.16
C MET A 68 4.68 -13.06 7.52
N LEU A 69 3.47 -13.55 7.63
CA LEU A 69 3.15 -14.94 7.92
C LEU A 69 2.10 -15.42 6.93
N GLY A 70 2.41 -16.46 6.18
CA GLY A 70 1.43 -17.11 5.31
C GLY A 70 0.42 -17.92 6.11
N ALA A 71 -0.78 -18.06 5.57
CA ALA A 71 -1.79 -18.97 6.08
C ALA A 71 -1.25 -20.41 6.10
N ASP A 72 -1.71 -21.24 7.05
CA ASP A 72 -1.35 -22.67 7.17
C ASP A 72 0.16 -22.96 7.10
N ASN A 73 0.98 -22.07 7.70
CA ASN A 73 2.46 -22.14 7.65
C ASN A 73 3.04 -22.09 6.23
N LYS A 74 2.34 -21.50 5.30
CA LYS A 74 2.84 -21.22 3.97
C LYS A 74 4.18 -20.46 4.05
N PRO A 75 5.20 -20.88 3.29
CA PRO A 75 6.49 -20.19 3.30
C PRO A 75 6.35 -18.76 2.79
N ASN A 76 7.10 -17.85 3.38
CA ASN A 76 7.14 -16.47 2.89
C ASN A 76 7.77 -16.42 1.50
N PRO A 77 7.25 -15.57 0.60
CA PRO A 77 7.80 -15.38 -0.73
C PRO A 77 9.19 -14.73 -0.63
N ASP A 78 10.07 -15.10 -1.55
CA ASP A 78 11.39 -14.47 -1.69
C ASP A 78 11.25 -13.14 -2.45
N LEU A 79 10.99 -12.06 -1.70
CA LEU A 79 10.85 -10.71 -2.27
C LEU A 79 12.16 -10.12 -2.79
N THR A 80 13.30 -10.79 -2.56
CA THR A 80 14.63 -10.28 -2.95
C THR A 80 14.91 -10.44 -4.44
N LYS A 81 14.05 -11.17 -5.18
CA LYS A 81 14.23 -11.43 -6.61
C LYS A 81 12.95 -11.18 -7.39
N GLY A 82 13.10 -10.62 -8.59
CA GLY A 82 12.00 -10.41 -9.51
C GLY A 82 11.19 -9.14 -9.23
N ASN A 83 10.02 -9.07 -9.85
CA ASN A 83 9.12 -7.91 -9.75
C ASN A 83 7.91 -8.25 -8.89
N TRP A 84 7.80 -7.57 -7.76
CA TRP A 84 6.73 -7.77 -6.80
C TRP A 84 5.85 -6.54 -6.68
N ALA A 85 4.57 -6.78 -6.45
CA ALA A 85 3.60 -5.78 -6.06
C ALA A 85 2.99 -6.18 -4.73
N VAL A 86 3.25 -5.41 -3.68
CA VAL A 86 2.74 -5.66 -2.33
C VAL A 86 1.60 -4.71 -2.04
N ILE A 87 0.39 -5.25 -1.89
CA ILE A 87 -0.82 -4.50 -1.57
C ILE A 87 -0.97 -4.47 -0.05
N SER A 88 -1.06 -3.28 0.54
CA SER A 88 -1.27 -3.10 1.99
C SER A 88 -2.75 -2.99 2.31
N LEU A 89 -3.31 -3.98 2.99
CA LEU A 89 -4.72 -4.06 3.36
C LEU A 89 -4.86 -4.15 4.88
N TYR A 90 -4.73 -3.00 5.57
CA TYR A 90 -4.73 -2.94 7.03
C TYR A 90 -6.10 -2.61 7.64
N ASP A 91 -7.09 -2.32 6.81
CA ASP A 91 -8.47 -2.06 7.22
C ASP A 91 -9.42 -2.72 6.23
N LEU A 92 -10.46 -3.39 6.74
CA LEU A 92 -11.45 -4.10 5.93
C LEU A 92 -12.77 -3.33 5.97
N PRO A 93 -13.03 -2.41 5.02
CA PRO A 93 -14.29 -1.67 4.98
C PRO A 93 -15.46 -2.64 4.77
N GLU A 94 -16.42 -2.66 5.71
CA GLU A 94 -17.49 -3.65 5.73
C GLU A 94 -18.41 -3.57 4.50
N ASP A 95 -18.94 -2.38 4.19
CA ASP A 95 -19.97 -2.19 3.16
C ASP A 95 -19.49 -1.37 1.95
N ASN A 96 -18.19 -1.28 1.72
CA ASN A 96 -17.64 -0.48 0.63
C ASN A 96 -17.39 -1.31 -0.63
N VAL A 97 -18.46 -1.56 -1.39
CA VAL A 97 -18.39 -2.31 -2.66
C VAL A 97 -17.38 -1.69 -3.64
N LEU A 98 -17.30 -0.35 -3.70
CA LEU A 98 -16.37 0.33 -4.60
C LEU A 98 -14.91 0.05 -4.22
N PHE A 99 -14.59 0.05 -2.92
CA PHE A 99 -13.25 -0.29 -2.44
C PHE A 99 -12.88 -1.71 -2.86
N TRP A 100 -13.74 -2.67 -2.61
CA TRP A 100 -13.48 -4.07 -2.90
C TRP A 100 -13.39 -4.35 -4.40
N THR A 101 -14.27 -3.75 -5.20
CA THR A 101 -14.18 -3.84 -6.67
C THR A 101 -12.84 -3.26 -7.16
N THR A 102 -12.44 -2.09 -6.67
CA THR A 102 -11.16 -1.47 -7.02
C THR A 102 -9.99 -2.36 -6.63
N PHE A 103 -10.02 -2.93 -5.42
CA PHE A 103 -8.99 -3.84 -4.93
C PHE A 103 -8.82 -5.06 -5.85
N MET A 104 -9.95 -5.72 -6.21
CA MET A 104 -9.94 -6.88 -7.11
C MET A 104 -9.42 -6.55 -8.51
N VAL A 105 -9.86 -5.43 -9.05
CA VAL A 105 -9.39 -4.95 -10.36
C VAL A 105 -7.89 -4.68 -10.31
N ASN A 106 -7.41 -4.02 -9.26
CA ASN A 106 -5.98 -3.73 -9.07
C ASN A 106 -5.17 -5.03 -8.98
N PHE A 107 -5.62 -6.00 -8.18
CA PHE A 107 -4.97 -7.29 -8.04
C PHE A 107 -4.80 -7.99 -9.41
N ARG A 108 -5.88 -8.09 -10.18
CA ARG A 108 -5.85 -8.73 -11.51
C ARG A 108 -4.93 -7.99 -12.49
N ILE A 109 -4.99 -6.67 -12.53
CA ILE A 109 -4.15 -5.87 -13.44
C ILE A 109 -2.68 -6.03 -13.09
N LEU A 110 -2.31 -6.07 -11.82
CA LEU A 110 -0.92 -6.34 -11.39
C LEU A 110 -0.43 -7.69 -11.90
N LYS A 111 -1.23 -8.74 -11.74
CA LYS A 111 -0.93 -10.08 -12.28
C LYS A 111 -0.78 -10.06 -13.81
N MET A 112 -1.70 -9.42 -14.51
CA MET A 112 -1.64 -9.27 -15.98
C MET A 112 -0.40 -8.48 -16.45
N GLN A 113 0.12 -7.57 -15.64
CA GLN A 113 1.36 -6.83 -15.92
C GLN A 113 2.63 -7.63 -15.60
N GLY A 114 2.50 -8.88 -15.16
CA GLY A 114 3.61 -9.78 -14.86
C GLY A 114 4.26 -9.55 -13.50
N TYR A 115 3.56 -8.86 -12.56
CA TYR A 115 4.02 -8.81 -11.18
C TYR A 115 3.62 -10.07 -10.42
N GLU A 116 4.52 -10.57 -9.60
CA GLU A 116 4.12 -11.42 -8.48
C GLU A 116 3.44 -10.54 -7.43
N VAL A 117 2.28 -11.00 -6.92
CA VAL A 117 1.46 -10.17 -6.03
C VAL A 117 1.41 -10.77 -4.64
N VAL A 118 1.62 -9.92 -3.64
CA VAL A 118 1.43 -10.22 -2.22
C VAL A 118 0.39 -9.27 -1.66
N VAL A 119 -0.60 -9.79 -0.95
CA VAL A 119 -1.57 -9.02 -0.19
C VAL A 119 -1.23 -9.13 1.29
N LEU A 120 -0.74 -8.03 1.86
CA LEU A 120 -0.44 -7.94 3.30
C LEU A 120 -1.65 -7.40 4.05
N THR A 121 -2.20 -8.22 4.93
CA THR A 121 -3.32 -7.81 5.79
C THR A 121 -2.98 -7.90 7.27
N SER A 122 -3.60 -7.03 8.07
CA SER A 122 -3.58 -7.14 9.53
C SER A 122 -4.83 -7.84 10.08
N ALA A 123 -5.77 -8.17 9.22
CA ALA A 123 -6.98 -8.88 9.62
C ALA A 123 -6.69 -10.39 9.79
N PRO A 124 -7.42 -11.06 10.69
CA PRO A 124 -7.40 -12.51 10.78
C PRO A 124 -7.80 -13.16 9.44
N GLU A 125 -7.20 -14.29 9.15
CA GLU A 125 -7.47 -15.05 7.93
C GLU A 125 -8.95 -15.36 7.72
N SER A 126 -9.66 -15.69 8.80
CA SER A 126 -11.12 -15.95 8.77
C SER A 126 -11.93 -14.79 8.22
N GLN A 127 -11.58 -13.55 8.61
CA GLN A 127 -12.25 -12.35 8.10
C GLN A 127 -11.92 -12.10 6.63
N MET A 128 -10.68 -12.37 6.22
CA MET A 128 -10.31 -12.25 4.80
C MET A 128 -11.01 -13.28 3.95
N ASN A 129 -11.10 -14.52 4.40
CA ASN A 129 -11.81 -15.57 3.70
C ASN A 129 -13.31 -15.25 3.57
N GLU A 130 -13.95 -14.67 4.58
CA GLU A 130 -15.33 -14.17 4.49
C GLU A 130 -15.49 -13.11 3.39
N LYS A 131 -14.57 -12.14 3.33
CA LYS A 131 -14.60 -11.11 2.28
C LYS A 131 -14.33 -11.68 0.89
N ILE A 132 -13.39 -12.63 0.76
CA ILE A 132 -13.14 -13.34 -0.50
C ILE A 132 -14.40 -14.13 -0.95
N GLN A 133 -15.10 -14.77 -0.02
CA GLN A 133 -16.31 -15.51 -0.34
C GLN A 133 -17.45 -14.61 -0.82
N MET A 134 -17.56 -13.37 -0.32
CA MET A 134 -18.52 -12.38 -0.87
C MET A 134 -18.28 -12.11 -2.36
N PHE A 135 -17.05 -12.20 -2.84
CA PHE A 135 -16.75 -12.04 -4.27
C PHE A 135 -17.14 -13.25 -5.10
N ALA A 136 -17.14 -14.46 -4.52
CA ALA A 136 -17.61 -15.67 -5.19
C ALA A 136 -19.09 -15.57 -5.57
N GLU A 137 -19.88 -14.76 -4.84
CA GLU A 137 -21.28 -14.48 -5.15
C GLU A 137 -21.45 -13.47 -6.31
N LEU A 138 -20.36 -12.88 -6.79
CA LEU A 138 -20.34 -11.90 -7.88
C LEU A 138 -19.54 -12.43 -9.10
N PRO A 139 -20.01 -13.45 -9.80
CA PRO A 139 -19.25 -14.19 -10.82
C PRO A 139 -18.80 -13.32 -12.01
N PHE A 140 -19.44 -12.17 -12.21
CA PHE A 140 -19.04 -11.20 -13.22
C PHE A 140 -17.78 -10.39 -12.85
N LEU A 141 -17.42 -10.35 -11.56
CA LEU A 141 -16.23 -9.65 -11.07
C LEU A 141 -15.04 -10.58 -10.92
N CYS A 142 -15.26 -11.85 -10.60
CA CYS A 142 -14.17 -12.74 -10.24
C CYS A 142 -14.45 -14.18 -10.66
N SER A 143 -13.49 -14.81 -11.33
CA SER A 143 -13.50 -16.25 -11.55
C SER A 143 -13.04 -16.99 -10.29
N GLU A 144 -13.40 -18.25 -10.15
CA GLU A 144 -12.95 -19.09 -9.02
C GLU A 144 -11.43 -19.20 -8.96
N GLU A 145 -10.77 -19.26 -10.12
CA GLU A 145 -9.31 -19.25 -10.26
C GLU A 145 -8.69 -17.95 -9.70
N ALA A 146 -9.27 -16.79 -9.97
CA ALA A 146 -8.79 -15.51 -9.46
C ALA A 146 -8.98 -15.37 -7.94
N LEU A 147 -10.00 -16.00 -7.38
CA LEU A 147 -10.21 -16.07 -5.92
C LEU A 147 -9.16 -16.95 -5.25
N GLU A 148 -8.81 -18.07 -5.87
CA GLU A 148 -7.75 -18.94 -5.37
C GLU A 148 -6.39 -18.28 -5.43
N GLU A 149 -6.05 -17.64 -6.56
CA GLU A 149 -4.84 -16.83 -6.69
C GLU A 149 -4.74 -15.75 -5.59
N MET A 150 -5.87 -15.15 -5.22
CA MET A 150 -5.90 -14.16 -4.14
C MET A 150 -5.64 -14.79 -2.77
N ARG A 151 -6.22 -15.96 -2.48
CA ARG A 151 -5.93 -16.70 -1.24
C ARG A 151 -4.46 -17.07 -1.16
N GLU A 152 -3.90 -17.51 -2.27
CA GLU A 152 -2.47 -17.81 -2.36
C GLU A 152 -1.58 -16.57 -2.16
N ALA A 153 -2.03 -15.40 -2.56
CA ALA A 153 -1.29 -14.15 -2.40
C ALA A 153 -1.40 -13.55 -0.99
N LEU A 154 -2.24 -14.10 -0.11
CA LEU A 154 -2.55 -13.51 1.20
C LEU A 154 -1.48 -13.86 2.24
N TYR A 155 -1.02 -12.84 2.96
CA TYR A 155 -0.11 -12.93 4.09
C TYR A 155 -0.53 -12.00 5.21
N ILE A 156 -0.35 -12.44 6.44
CA ILE A 156 -0.70 -11.68 7.65
C ILE A 156 0.53 -10.92 8.14
N THR A 157 0.33 -9.68 8.54
CA THR A 157 1.37 -8.85 9.15
C THR A 157 0.77 -7.98 10.25
N SER A 158 1.60 -7.25 10.99
CA SER A 158 1.10 -6.26 11.94
C SER A 158 0.45 -5.08 11.21
N ARG A 159 -0.57 -4.47 11.83
CA ARG A 159 -1.20 -3.26 11.28
C ARG A 159 -0.18 -2.13 11.09
N THR A 160 0.75 -1.99 12.02
CA THR A 160 1.82 -0.99 11.95
C THR A 160 2.72 -1.23 10.74
N THR A 161 3.13 -2.47 10.47
CA THR A 161 3.93 -2.83 9.29
C THR A 161 3.20 -2.50 8.00
N ALA A 162 1.93 -2.91 7.88
CA ALA A 162 1.13 -2.65 6.69
C ALA A 162 0.96 -1.15 6.40
N ILE A 163 0.71 -0.34 7.44
CA ILE A 163 0.62 1.14 7.33
C ILE A 163 1.98 1.74 6.97
N SER A 164 3.08 1.26 7.57
CA SER A 164 4.43 1.76 7.28
C SER A 164 4.85 1.44 5.85
N LEU A 165 4.46 0.28 5.33
CA LEU A 165 4.72 -0.09 3.94
C LEU A 165 3.95 0.80 2.96
N ASN A 166 2.66 1.00 3.19
CA ASN A 166 1.85 1.95 2.41
C ASN A 166 0.73 2.53 3.29
N ARG A 167 0.74 3.86 3.46
CA ARG A 167 -0.26 4.57 4.30
C ARG A 167 -1.65 4.61 3.69
N ASN A 168 -1.80 4.23 2.44
CA ASN A 168 -3.10 4.13 1.79
C ASN A 168 -3.61 2.68 1.86
N ASN A 169 -4.79 2.48 2.45
CA ASN A 169 -5.42 1.17 2.51
C ASN A 169 -5.77 0.68 1.09
N GLY A 170 -5.30 -0.51 0.72
CA GLY A 170 -5.33 -1.01 -0.66
C GLY A 170 -4.26 -0.41 -1.57
N GLY A 171 -3.36 0.43 -1.05
CA GLY A 171 -2.24 0.97 -1.80
C GLY A 171 -1.18 -0.07 -2.14
N VAL A 172 -0.45 0.16 -3.22
CA VAL A 172 0.52 -0.79 -3.78
C VAL A 172 1.94 -0.27 -3.63
N THR A 173 2.81 -1.12 -3.11
CA THR A 173 4.26 -0.90 -3.05
C THR A 173 4.93 -1.86 -4.03
N PHE A 174 5.73 -1.32 -4.95
CA PHE A 174 6.42 -2.07 -6.00
C PHE A 174 7.86 -2.32 -5.61
N LEU A 175 8.29 -3.57 -5.77
CA LEU A 175 9.68 -3.98 -5.59
C LEU A 175 10.24 -4.54 -6.89
N THR A 176 11.52 -4.31 -7.11
CA THR A 176 12.30 -4.95 -8.17
C THR A 176 13.58 -5.45 -7.52
N ASP A 177 13.82 -6.75 -7.58
CA ASP A 177 14.98 -7.42 -6.97
C ASP A 177 15.21 -6.97 -5.50
N GLY A 178 14.14 -6.98 -4.71
CA GLY A 178 14.14 -6.61 -3.30
C GLY A 178 14.07 -5.12 -3.01
N VAL A 179 14.30 -4.24 -3.98
CA VAL A 179 14.35 -2.80 -3.75
C VAL A 179 12.99 -2.16 -4.00
N ILE A 180 12.52 -1.35 -3.05
CA ILE A 180 11.29 -0.56 -3.21
C ILE A 180 11.50 0.52 -4.26
N THR A 181 10.83 0.40 -5.40
CA THR A 181 10.98 1.31 -6.55
C THR A 181 9.96 2.43 -6.54
N ARG A 182 8.72 2.13 -6.13
CA ARG A 182 7.63 3.12 -6.08
C ARG A 182 6.51 2.66 -5.15
N LYS A 183 5.67 3.63 -4.75
CA LYS A 183 4.41 3.40 -4.04
C LYS A 183 3.28 4.10 -4.78
N ARG A 184 2.08 3.53 -4.76
CA ARG A 184 0.86 4.10 -5.34
C ARG A 184 -0.30 3.96 -4.36
N VAL A 185 -1.20 4.92 -4.39
CA VAL A 185 -2.48 4.82 -3.66
C VAL A 185 -3.47 3.95 -4.46
N ALA A 186 -4.43 3.34 -3.79
CA ALA A 186 -5.38 2.42 -4.42
C ALA A 186 -6.14 3.03 -5.61
N LYS A 187 -6.47 4.32 -5.54
CA LYS A 187 -7.21 5.04 -6.59
C LYS A 187 -6.37 5.43 -7.81
N ASP A 188 -5.04 5.52 -7.66
CA ASP A 188 -4.13 5.90 -8.75
C ASP A 188 -3.63 4.67 -9.52
N TYR A 189 -4.13 3.51 -9.15
CA TYR A 189 -3.85 2.26 -9.80
C TYR A 189 -5.18 1.56 -10.13
N PRO A 190 -5.41 1.09 -11.34
CA PRO A 190 -4.47 1.03 -12.46
C PRO A 190 -4.33 2.38 -13.16
N GLU A 191 -3.18 2.63 -13.76
CA GLU A 191 -3.08 3.63 -14.82
C GLU A 191 -3.88 3.10 -16.02
N ILE A 192 -5.18 3.39 -16.05
CA ILE A 192 -6.13 2.95 -17.10
C ILE A 192 -5.66 3.35 -18.51
N SER A 193 -4.78 4.35 -18.61
CA SER A 193 -4.18 4.80 -19.86
C SER A 193 -3.39 3.72 -20.63
N TYR A 194 -2.99 2.62 -20.00
CA TYR A 194 -2.27 1.54 -20.66
C TYR A 194 -3.15 0.37 -21.10
N VAL A 195 -4.36 0.24 -20.55
CA VAL A 195 -5.27 -0.88 -20.86
C VAL A 195 -6.02 -0.66 -22.18
N PHE A 196 -6.13 0.59 -22.64
CA PHE A 196 -6.87 0.97 -23.84
C PHE A 196 -6.01 1.53 -24.99
N LYS A 197 -4.71 1.25 -25.01
CA LYS A 197 -3.86 1.47 -26.18
C LYS A 197 -3.84 0.22 -27.07
N TYR A 198 -4.98 -0.07 -27.68
CA TYR A 198 -5.07 -0.88 -28.88
C TYR A 198 -6.08 -0.26 -29.82
#